data_7dfb4e0e2f9fd1387a72e48952ad4a4b
#
_entry.id   7dfb4e0e2f9fd1387a72e48952ad4a4b
#
_cell.length_a   1.000
_cell.length_b   1.000
_cell.length_c   1.000
_cell.angle_alpha   90.00
_cell.angle_beta   90.00
_cell.angle_gamma   90.00
#
_symmetry.space_group_name_H-M   'P 1'
#
loop_
_entity.id
_entity.type
_entity.pdbx_description
1 polymer ?
#
loop_
_entity_poly.entity_id
_entity_poly.type
_entity_poly.pdbx_seq_one_letter_code
_entity_poly.pdbx_strand_id
1 'polypeptide(L)'
;MVANAPGTKYVMSVCTGAFLLGAAGVLDGRHCQVSSHNYGRFEREVPNAKLLKDPSLNFVQDGNLFTSNGPCSGLATALRVVEVHCGTGHKNNLRELIEYIVPPVKGALVENGNITNITV
;
A
#
# COMPACT_ATOMS: atom_id res chain seq x y z
N MET A 1 7.26 11.98 -11.45
CA MET A 1 6.47 10.80 -11.03
C MET A 1 5.74 10.17 -12.20
N VAL A 2 4.87 10.89 -12.91
CA VAL A 2 4.10 10.34 -14.03
C VAL A 2 4.99 9.76 -15.14
N ALA A 3 6.05 10.48 -15.51
CA ALA A 3 6.96 10.06 -16.56
C ALA A 3 7.68 8.73 -16.28
N ASN A 4 7.86 8.38 -15.00
CA ASN A 4 8.56 7.17 -14.59
C ASN A 4 7.61 6.01 -14.25
N ALA A 5 6.32 6.27 -14.05
CA ALA A 5 5.37 5.25 -13.61
C ALA A 5 5.28 4.03 -14.55
N PRO A 6 5.25 4.18 -15.90
CA PRO A 6 5.15 3.03 -16.80
C PRO A 6 6.34 2.07 -16.73
N GLY A 7 7.54 2.58 -16.42
CA GLY A 7 8.75 1.76 -16.30
C GLY A 7 9.03 1.29 -14.87
N THR A 8 8.23 1.70 -13.90
CA THR A 8 8.43 1.40 -12.48
C THR A 8 7.85 0.04 -12.14
N LYS A 9 8.67 -0.82 -11.53
CA LYS A 9 8.26 -2.19 -11.18
C LYS A 9 7.25 -2.20 -10.02
N TYR A 10 7.48 -1.40 -8.99
CA TYR A 10 6.59 -1.25 -7.83
C TYR A 10 6.39 0.23 -7.51
N VAL A 11 5.17 0.56 -7.13
CA VAL A 11 4.82 1.91 -6.66
C VAL A 11 4.27 1.77 -5.24
N MET A 12 4.77 2.58 -4.32
CA MET A 12 4.35 2.53 -2.93
C MET A 12 4.07 3.93 -2.40
N SER A 13 3.02 4.06 -1.61
CA SER A 13 2.76 5.27 -0.82
C SER A 13 2.50 4.94 0.64
N VAL A 14 2.85 5.88 1.51
CA VAL A 14 2.64 5.79 2.95
C VAL A 14 1.77 6.97 3.38
N CYS A 15 0.70 6.68 4.12
CA CYS A 15 -0.15 7.71 4.73
C CYS A 15 -0.72 8.68 3.68
N THR A 16 -0.47 9.99 3.85
CA THR A 16 -0.92 11.04 2.93
C THR A 16 -0.16 11.07 1.60
N GLY A 17 0.90 10.27 1.44
CA GLY A 17 1.60 10.15 0.15
C GLY A 17 0.70 9.68 -0.99
N ALA A 18 -0.41 9.00 -0.67
CA ALA A 18 -1.40 8.58 -1.66
C ALA A 18 -2.02 9.78 -2.42
N PHE A 19 -2.08 10.98 -1.82
CA PHE A 19 -2.55 12.17 -2.51
C PHE A 19 -1.66 12.55 -3.70
N LEU A 20 -0.35 12.35 -3.57
CA LEU A 20 0.60 12.60 -4.66
C LEU A 20 0.38 11.61 -5.81
N LEU A 21 0.15 10.34 -5.48
CA LEU A 21 -0.17 9.31 -6.48
C LEU A 21 -1.51 9.62 -7.17
N GLY A 22 -2.50 10.09 -6.41
CA GLY A 22 -3.79 10.51 -6.94
C GLY A 22 -3.67 11.68 -7.90
N ALA A 23 -2.91 12.71 -7.52
CA ALA A 23 -2.65 13.86 -8.38
C ALA A 23 -1.90 13.48 -9.67
N ALA A 24 -1.08 12.44 -9.62
CA ALA A 24 -0.36 11.92 -10.78
C ALA A 24 -1.22 10.98 -11.67
N GLY A 25 -2.46 10.68 -11.29
CA GLY A 25 -3.33 9.77 -12.02
C GLY A 25 -3.00 8.29 -11.84
N VAL A 26 -2.04 7.95 -10.98
CA VAL A 26 -1.59 6.57 -10.76
C VAL A 26 -2.65 5.71 -10.10
N LEU A 27 -3.57 6.34 -9.34
CA LEU A 27 -4.61 5.63 -8.58
C LEU A 27 -5.93 5.48 -9.34
N ASP A 28 -6.05 5.99 -10.54
CA ASP A 28 -7.30 5.94 -11.30
C ASP A 28 -7.74 4.49 -11.55
N GLY A 29 -8.95 4.16 -11.08
CA GLY A 29 -9.53 2.82 -11.19
C GLY A 29 -8.88 1.76 -10.29
N ARG A 30 -7.97 2.14 -9.40
CA ARG A 30 -7.22 1.22 -8.55
C ARG A 30 -7.67 1.29 -7.10
N HIS A 31 -7.62 0.14 -6.43
CA HIS A 31 -7.89 0.07 -4.99
C HIS A 31 -6.70 0.62 -4.22
N CYS A 32 -6.97 1.36 -3.15
CA CYS A 32 -5.93 2.00 -2.38
C CYS A 32 -6.35 2.23 -0.92
N GLN A 33 -5.36 2.60 -0.12
CA GLN A 33 -5.54 3.02 1.27
C GLN A 33 -4.82 4.36 1.47
N VAL A 34 -5.29 5.12 2.43
CA VAL A 34 -4.70 6.38 2.88
C VAL A 34 -4.90 6.46 4.39
N SER A 35 -4.25 7.39 5.07
CA SER A 35 -4.50 7.61 6.49
C SER A 35 -6.01 7.78 6.75
N SER A 36 -6.54 7.01 7.70
CA SER A 36 -7.98 6.95 7.99
C SER A 36 -8.57 8.32 8.34
N HIS A 37 -7.77 9.21 8.94
CA HIS A 37 -8.19 10.57 9.26
C HIS A 37 -8.45 11.42 8.01
N ASN A 38 -8.01 10.98 6.85
CA ASN A 38 -8.10 11.72 5.60
C ASN A 38 -9.07 11.11 4.58
N TYR A 39 -9.87 10.11 4.95
CA TYR A 39 -10.77 9.45 4.01
C TYR A 39 -11.69 10.42 3.28
N GLY A 40 -12.37 11.29 4.01
CA GLY A 40 -13.30 12.25 3.42
C GLY A 40 -12.63 13.24 2.46
N ARG A 41 -11.46 13.75 2.83
CA ARG A 41 -10.67 14.63 1.96
C ARG A 41 -10.18 13.90 0.73
N PHE A 42 -9.69 12.68 0.91
CA PHE A 42 -9.16 11.87 -0.18
C PHE A 42 -10.23 11.57 -1.23
N GLU A 43 -11.45 11.21 -0.81
CA GLU A 43 -12.54 10.93 -1.74
C GLU A 43 -12.91 12.17 -2.59
N ARG A 44 -12.81 13.36 -1.99
CA ARG A 44 -13.08 14.62 -2.73
C ARG A 44 -11.97 14.98 -3.71
N GLU A 45 -10.71 14.78 -3.32
CA GLU A 45 -9.56 15.20 -4.14
C GLU A 45 -9.12 14.12 -5.15
N VAL A 46 -9.40 12.85 -4.87
CA VAL A 46 -9.01 11.71 -5.72
C VAL A 46 -10.23 10.83 -6.01
N PRO A 47 -11.25 11.36 -6.70
CA PRO A 47 -12.53 10.67 -6.86
C PRO A 47 -12.47 9.42 -7.75
N ASN A 48 -11.43 9.28 -8.58
CA ASN A 48 -11.29 8.15 -9.50
C ASN A 48 -10.58 6.94 -8.87
N ALA A 49 -10.07 7.07 -7.65
CA ALA A 49 -9.48 5.95 -6.90
C ALA A 49 -10.57 5.17 -6.16
N LYS A 50 -10.33 3.88 -5.96
CA LYS A 50 -11.21 2.99 -5.18
C LYS A 50 -10.68 2.86 -3.76
N LEU A 51 -11.01 3.83 -2.91
CA LEU A 51 -10.56 3.85 -1.53
C LEU A 51 -11.24 2.75 -0.70
N LEU A 52 -10.46 1.90 -0.05
CA LEU A 52 -10.96 0.94 0.93
C LEU A 52 -10.99 1.61 2.30
N LYS A 53 -12.20 1.98 2.74
CA LYS A 53 -12.43 2.68 4.02
C LYS A 53 -12.52 1.69 5.17
N ASP A 54 -11.43 1.00 5.45
CA ASP A 54 -11.32 0.08 6.57
C ASP A 54 -10.07 0.44 7.39
N PRO A 55 -10.24 1.12 8.55
CA PRO A 55 -9.11 1.52 9.39
C PRO A 55 -8.32 0.34 9.96
N SER A 56 -8.88 -0.87 9.96
CA SER A 56 -8.16 -2.07 10.41
C SER A 56 -7.14 -2.56 9.40
N LEU A 57 -7.26 -2.15 8.14
CA LEU A 57 -6.28 -2.48 7.11
C LEU A 57 -5.05 -1.58 7.22
N ASN A 58 -3.89 -2.18 7.33
CA ASN A 58 -2.63 -1.45 7.35
C ASN A 58 -2.18 -1.06 5.94
N PHE A 59 -2.49 -1.89 4.95
CA PHE A 59 -2.16 -1.60 3.56
C PHE A 59 -3.14 -2.24 2.57
N VAL A 60 -3.08 -1.76 1.33
CA VAL A 60 -3.74 -2.36 0.17
C VAL A 60 -2.69 -2.62 -0.90
N GLN A 61 -2.65 -3.83 -1.41
CA GLN A 61 -1.84 -4.22 -2.56
C GLN A 61 -2.76 -4.46 -3.74
N ASP A 62 -2.63 -3.63 -4.76
CA ASP A 62 -3.35 -3.76 -6.04
C ASP A 62 -2.31 -3.92 -7.15
N GLY A 63 -2.05 -5.16 -7.54
CA GLY A 63 -0.98 -5.47 -8.49
C GLY A 63 0.38 -5.00 -7.96
N ASN A 64 1.01 -4.09 -8.69
CA ASN A 64 2.29 -3.50 -8.31
C ASN A 64 2.18 -2.24 -7.44
N LEU A 65 0.96 -1.84 -7.11
CA LEU A 65 0.69 -0.67 -6.29
C LEU A 65 0.47 -1.07 -4.83
N PHE A 66 1.20 -0.44 -3.93
CA PHE A 66 1.10 -0.66 -2.49
C PHE A 66 0.81 0.67 -1.80
N THR A 67 -0.31 0.76 -1.11
CA THR A 67 -0.69 1.97 -0.38
C THR A 67 -0.96 1.63 1.08
N SER A 68 -0.39 2.38 2.00
CA SER A 68 -0.50 2.10 3.43
C SER A 68 -1.20 3.22 4.20
N ASN A 69 -1.77 2.84 5.35
CA ASN A 69 -2.51 3.73 6.24
C ASN A 69 -1.55 4.71 6.95
N GLY A 70 -0.94 4.28 8.04
CA GLY A 70 -0.09 5.15 8.86
C GLY A 70 1.41 4.90 8.69
N PRO A 71 2.26 5.69 9.36
CA PRO A 71 3.72 5.57 9.24
C PRO A 71 4.26 4.19 9.59
N CYS A 72 3.80 3.59 10.68
CA CYS A 72 4.22 2.25 11.09
C CYS A 72 3.77 1.18 10.10
N SER A 73 2.60 1.36 9.50
CA SER A 73 2.11 0.49 8.43
C SER A 73 3.01 0.54 7.20
N GLY A 74 3.70 1.66 6.99
CA GLY A 74 4.65 1.83 5.89
C GLY A 74 5.82 0.84 5.97
N LEU A 75 6.34 0.57 7.18
CA LEU A 75 7.40 -0.41 7.37
C LEU A 75 6.93 -1.82 6.97
N ALA A 76 5.77 -2.22 7.45
CA ALA A 76 5.18 -3.51 7.09
C ALA A 76 4.91 -3.63 5.60
N THR A 77 4.45 -2.56 4.98
CA THR A 77 4.19 -2.50 3.54
C THR A 77 5.48 -2.63 2.74
N ALA A 78 6.55 -1.97 3.16
CA ALA A 78 7.86 -2.11 2.53
C ALA A 78 8.38 -3.55 2.63
N LEU A 79 8.22 -4.20 3.77
CA LEU A 79 8.57 -5.62 3.93
C LEU A 79 7.71 -6.52 3.03
N ARG A 80 6.44 -6.16 2.81
CA ARG A 80 5.59 -6.88 1.86
C ARG A 80 6.11 -6.74 0.43
N VAL A 81 6.59 -5.57 0.03
CA VAL A 81 7.21 -5.37 -1.30
C VAL A 81 8.45 -6.25 -1.44
N VAL A 82 9.29 -6.30 -0.39
CA VAL A 82 10.47 -7.19 -0.38
C VAL A 82 10.05 -8.66 -0.50
N GLU A 83 8.99 -9.07 0.20
CA GLU A 83 8.47 -10.44 0.13
C GLU A 83 8.01 -10.80 -1.28
N VAL A 84 7.27 -9.91 -1.92
CA VAL A 84 6.76 -10.10 -3.28
C VAL A 84 7.90 -10.18 -4.29
N HIS A 85 8.94 -9.37 -4.11
CA HIS A 85 10.06 -9.29 -5.05
C HIS A 85 11.13 -10.37 -4.81
N CYS A 86 11.45 -10.63 -3.56
CA CYS A 86 12.61 -11.46 -3.16
C CYS A 86 12.23 -12.74 -2.42
N GLY A 87 10.98 -12.89 -2.02
CA GLY A 87 10.50 -14.04 -1.26
C GLY A 87 10.49 -13.85 0.26
N THR A 88 9.81 -14.75 0.95
CA THR A 88 9.56 -14.68 2.40
C THR A 88 10.84 -14.78 3.22
N GLY A 89 11.81 -15.58 2.78
CA GLY A 89 13.10 -15.72 3.46
C GLY A 89 13.86 -14.41 3.55
N HIS A 90 13.94 -13.67 2.45
CA HIS A 90 14.59 -12.36 2.41
C HIS A 90 13.86 -11.34 3.28
N LYS A 91 12.52 -11.33 3.25
CA LYS A 91 11.71 -10.49 4.13
C LYS A 91 12.03 -10.75 5.60
N ASN A 92 12.06 -12.01 6.02
CA ASN A 92 12.31 -12.38 7.41
C ASN A 92 13.73 -12.01 7.86
N ASN A 93 14.73 -12.24 7.01
CA ASN A 93 16.11 -11.84 7.30
C ASN A 93 16.23 -10.32 7.44
N LEU A 94 15.61 -9.56 6.55
CA LEU A 94 15.62 -8.10 6.63
C LEU A 94 14.92 -7.60 7.89
N ARG A 95 13.78 -8.20 8.24
CA ARG A 95 13.05 -7.85 9.46
C ARG A 95 13.90 -8.05 10.71
N GLU A 96 14.62 -9.15 10.79
CA GLU A 96 15.55 -9.41 11.90
C GLU A 96 16.69 -8.40 11.92
N LEU A 97 17.28 -8.12 10.76
CA LEU A 97 18.40 -7.19 10.62
C LEU A 97 18.05 -5.77 11.09
N ILE A 98 16.86 -5.31 10.81
CA ILE A 98 16.39 -3.97 11.24
C ILE A 98 15.73 -4.00 12.62
N GLU A 99 15.73 -5.15 13.30
CA GLU A 99 15.12 -5.34 14.62
C GLU A 99 13.62 -4.96 14.64
N TYR A 100 12.94 -5.19 13.53
CA TYR A 100 11.54 -4.84 13.39
C TYR A 100 10.64 -5.88 14.03
N ILE A 101 10.21 -5.60 15.25
CA ILE A 101 9.30 -6.45 16.03
C ILE A 101 7.90 -5.82 15.94
N VAL A 102 7.03 -6.41 15.13
CA VAL A 102 5.63 -5.99 15.04
C VAL A 102 4.70 -7.18 15.15
N PRO A 103 3.50 -6.94 15.71
CA PRO A 103 2.42 -7.89 15.62
C PRO A 103 2.01 -8.09 14.14
N PRO A 104 1.30 -9.19 13.83
CA PRO A 104 0.79 -9.42 12.48
C PRO A 104 0.01 -8.22 11.94
N VAL A 105 0.26 -7.87 10.69
CA VAL A 105 -0.30 -6.70 10.02
C VAL A 105 -1.33 -7.17 9.01
N LYS A 106 -2.51 -6.55 9.02
CA LYS A 106 -3.58 -6.84 8.07
C LYS A 106 -3.42 -6.03 6.81
N GLY A 107 -3.54 -6.69 5.67
CA GLY A 107 -3.59 -6.04 4.38
C GLY A 107 -4.71 -6.61 3.52
N ALA A 108 -5.07 -5.88 2.48
CA ALA A 108 -5.95 -6.34 1.44
C ALA A 108 -5.13 -6.55 0.16
N LEU A 109 -5.25 -7.75 -0.41
CA LEU A 109 -4.67 -8.09 -1.71
C LEU A 109 -5.78 -8.05 -2.75
N VAL A 110 -5.59 -7.25 -3.77
CA VAL A 110 -6.52 -7.11 -4.88
C VAL A 110 -5.94 -7.80 -6.11
N GLU A 111 -6.63 -8.84 -6.59
CA GLU A 111 -6.26 -9.59 -7.79
C GLU A 111 -7.49 -9.80 -8.66
N ASN A 112 -7.43 -9.40 -9.91
CA ASN A 112 -8.52 -9.55 -10.88
C ASN A 112 -9.87 -8.99 -10.35
N GLY A 113 -9.83 -7.88 -9.62
CA GLY A 113 -11.00 -7.25 -9.01
C GLY A 113 -11.48 -7.92 -7.72
N ASN A 114 -10.90 -9.03 -7.30
CA ASN A 114 -11.23 -9.72 -6.05
C ASN A 114 -10.34 -9.21 -4.91
N ILE A 115 -10.95 -8.97 -3.75
CA ILE A 115 -10.25 -8.49 -2.56
C ILE A 115 -10.14 -9.65 -1.57
N THR A 116 -8.89 -9.96 -1.19
CA THR A 116 -8.58 -10.98 -0.18
C THR A 116 -7.84 -10.32 0.97
N ASN A 117 -8.30 -10.54 2.20
CA ASN A 117 -7.58 -10.08 3.37
C ASN A 117 -6.41 -11.03 3.64
N ILE A 118 -5.24 -10.46 3.85
CA ILE A 118 -4.00 -11.19 4.14
C ILE A 118 -3.37 -10.68 5.43
N THR A 119 -2.60 -11.54 6.07
CA THR A 119 -1.81 -11.20 7.25
C THR A 119 -0.32 -11.37 6.92
N VAL A 120 0.43 -10.35 7.26
CA VAL A 120 1.88 -10.32 6.97
C VAL A 120 2.70 -10.18 8.24
#